data_a1b6d5ffc41e42afc5a0b0fe615f0cab
#
_entry.id   a1b6d5ffc41e42afc5a0b0fe615f0cab
#
_cell.length_a   1.000
_cell.length_b   1.000
_cell.length_c   1.000
_cell.angle_alpha   90.00
_cell.angle_beta   90.00
_cell.angle_gamma   90.00
#
_symmetry.space_group_name_H-M   'P 1'
#
loop_
_entity.id
_entity.type
_entity.pdbx_description
1 polymer ?
#
loop_
_entity_poly.entity_id
_entity_poly.type
_entity_poly.pdbx_seq_one_letter_code
_entity_poly.pdbx_strand_id
1 'polypeptide(L)'
;MRWSDAQEEKLISAIHPLLVRGWSSRAPLAAAFLAALAILSPASKAQTAATPASSNTAAPAHKHPAADPAPSAPVKTIGNHTAPITMEVFSDYQCPSCGNFYETTLRSMIQDYVASGKVYLVHHDFPLQMHNYSGQAARWANAAAMVGQFPEVDAALFDNQAKWTADGDLEKYVATGLSPANFKRVQAILKGCTGPAPTSKVDHTLPQPEAGCPVDPYIIQDIVLGTQVPVQATPTFVIHYKGQSYPASSGFITWPILKQFFDTLLSQ
;
A
#
# COMPACT_ATOMS: atom_id res chain seq x y z
N MET A 1 27.46 -1.17 -4.33
CA MET A 1 27.91 0.10 -4.96
C MET A 1 27.69 1.21 -3.96
N ARG A 2 28.72 1.98 -3.58
CA ARG A 2 28.53 3.18 -2.75
C ARG A 2 27.90 4.27 -3.62
N TRP A 3 26.86 4.89 -3.12
CA TRP A 3 26.30 6.10 -3.70
C TRP A 3 27.37 7.18 -3.69
N SER A 4 27.50 7.93 -4.78
CA SER A 4 28.45 9.06 -4.82
C SER A 4 27.79 10.27 -4.15
N ASP A 5 28.60 11.05 -3.42
CA ASP A 5 28.20 12.32 -2.79
C ASP A 5 27.45 13.26 -3.77
N ALA A 6 27.74 13.14 -5.06
CA ALA A 6 27.06 13.87 -6.13
C ALA A 6 25.59 13.48 -6.35
N GLN A 7 25.16 12.30 -5.92
CA GLN A 7 23.74 11.88 -5.99
C GLN A 7 22.96 12.37 -4.76
N GLU A 8 23.61 12.44 -3.61
CA GLU A 8 23.05 13.10 -2.41
C GLU A 8 22.85 14.61 -2.64
N GLU A 9 23.87 15.30 -3.21
CA GLU A 9 23.73 16.72 -3.56
C GLU A 9 22.59 16.98 -4.55
N LYS A 10 22.37 16.10 -5.53
CA LYS A 10 21.26 16.24 -6.47
C LYS A 10 19.89 16.09 -5.80
N LEU A 11 19.76 15.18 -4.83
CA LEU A 11 18.52 15.00 -4.09
C LEU A 11 18.25 16.21 -3.19
N ILE A 12 19.28 16.69 -2.47
CA ILE A 12 19.22 17.89 -1.63
C ILE A 12 18.94 19.14 -2.50
N SER A 13 19.57 19.24 -3.66
CA SER A 13 19.35 20.33 -4.62
C SER A 13 17.98 20.31 -5.27
N ALA A 14 17.39 19.14 -5.48
CA ALA A 14 16.02 19.00 -5.99
C ALA A 14 14.96 19.37 -4.92
N ILE A 15 15.27 19.19 -3.65
CA ILE A 15 14.38 19.50 -2.52
C ILE A 15 14.50 21.00 -2.13
N HIS A 16 15.68 21.59 -2.26
CA HIS A 16 15.97 22.97 -1.85
C HIS A 16 15.11 24.05 -2.56
N PRO A 17 14.83 23.99 -3.88
CA PRO A 17 13.98 25.00 -4.53
C PRO A 17 12.51 24.93 -4.12
N LEU A 18 12.03 23.78 -3.63
CA LEU A 18 10.65 23.61 -3.19
C LEU A 18 10.42 24.19 -1.79
N LEU A 19 11.47 24.26 -0.98
CA LEU A 19 11.44 24.88 0.35
C LEU A 19 11.43 26.41 0.31
N VAL A 20 11.90 27.03 -0.78
CA VAL A 20 12.04 28.50 -0.90
C VAL A 20 10.90 29.16 -1.69
N ARG A 21 10.10 28.40 -2.47
CA ARG A 21 9.02 28.96 -3.31
C ARG A 21 7.66 29.13 -2.65
N GLY A 22 7.53 28.88 -1.38
CA GLY A 22 6.28 29.02 -0.61
C GLY A 22 5.92 30.45 -0.20
N TRP A 23 6.64 31.51 -0.63
CA TRP A 23 6.38 32.89 -0.19
C TRP A 23 6.41 33.90 -1.33
N SER A 24 5.29 34.14 -1.96
CA SER A 24 4.85 35.47 -2.40
C SER A 24 3.44 35.41 -2.98
N SER A 25 2.51 35.82 -2.18
CA SER A 25 1.41 36.78 -2.31
C SER A 25 1.13 37.34 -3.72
N ARG A 26 -0.11 37.24 -4.14
CA ARG A 26 -1.06 38.35 -4.40
C ARG A 26 -2.20 37.86 -5.30
N ALA A 27 -3.40 37.96 -4.76
CA ALA A 27 -4.63 37.93 -5.53
C ALA A 27 -4.84 39.28 -6.26
N PRO A 28 -5.62 39.29 -7.31
CA PRO A 28 -6.59 40.38 -7.43
C PRO A 28 -8.04 39.88 -7.51
N LEU A 29 -8.88 40.70 -6.90
CA LEU A 29 -10.34 40.75 -6.90
C LEU A 29 -10.91 41.03 -8.29
N ALA A 30 -12.03 40.39 -8.64
CA ALA A 30 -13.14 40.95 -9.42
C ALA A 30 -14.31 39.98 -9.34
N ALA A 31 -15.33 40.31 -8.60
CA ALA A 31 -16.58 40.96 -8.95
C ALA A 31 -17.67 40.03 -9.48
N ALA A 32 -18.61 39.75 -8.59
CA ALA A 32 -20.08 39.70 -8.65
C ALA A 32 -20.79 39.41 -9.99
N PHE A 33 -21.70 38.39 -9.95
CA PHE A 33 -23.06 38.60 -10.48
C PHE A 33 -24.06 37.71 -9.72
N LEU A 34 -25.07 38.39 -9.17
CA LEU A 34 -26.29 37.84 -8.55
C LEU A 34 -27.26 37.37 -9.64
N ALA A 35 -27.91 36.25 -9.44
CA ALA A 35 -29.27 36.05 -9.91
C ALA A 35 -29.98 35.04 -9.01
N ALA A 36 -30.95 35.53 -8.28
CA ALA A 36 -31.91 34.77 -7.49
C ALA A 36 -33.00 34.20 -8.41
N LEU A 37 -33.41 32.95 -8.16
CA LEU A 37 -34.75 32.51 -8.53
C LEU A 37 -35.27 31.53 -7.48
N ALA A 38 -36.29 31.98 -6.76
CA ALA A 38 -37.09 31.18 -5.84
C ALA A 38 -38.20 30.46 -6.60
N ILE A 39 -38.45 29.21 -6.37
CA ILE A 39 -39.74 28.57 -6.67
C ILE A 39 -40.08 27.53 -5.57
N LEU A 40 -41.20 27.81 -4.95
CA LEU A 40 -42.13 27.15 -4.07
C LEU A 40 -42.09 25.62 -3.99
N SER A 41 -42.24 25.19 -2.73
CA SER A 41 -42.78 23.84 -2.33
C SER A 41 -44.26 23.69 -2.62
N PRO A 42 -44.74 22.42 -2.65
CA PRO A 42 -45.81 22.13 -1.72
C PRO A 42 -45.60 20.86 -0.88
N ALA A 43 -46.12 20.95 0.32
CA ALA A 43 -46.26 19.90 1.32
C ALA A 43 -47.25 18.79 0.87
N SER A 44 -46.98 17.55 1.21
CA SER A 44 -47.95 16.49 1.19
C SER A 44 -47.83 15.56 2.41
N LYS A 45 -48.90 15.52 3.09
CA LYS A 45 -49.47 14.86 4.25
C LYS A 45 -48.92 13.48 4.63
N ALA A 46 -48.74 13.33 5.92
CA ALA A 46 -48.62 12.10 6.68
C ALA A 46 -49.83 11.19 6.52
N GLN A 47 -49.60 9.91 6.39
CA GLN A 47 -50.60 8.85 6.64
C GLN A 47 -50.00 7.85 7.62
N THR A 48 -50.57 7.83 8.81
CA THR A 48 -50.46 6.80 9.83
C THR A 48 -51.23 5.54 9.38
N ALA A 49 -50.60 4.38 9.41
CA ALA A 49 -51.26 3.11 9.36
C ALA A 49 -50.68 2.14 10.37
N ALA A 50 -51.57 1.51 11.10
CA ALA A 50 -51.39 0.73 12.31
C ALA A 50 -50.69 -0.63 12.07
N THR A 51 -49.98 -1.06 13.08
CA THR A 51 -49.40 -2.38 13.30
C THR A 51 -50.46 -3.45 13.59
N PRO A 52 -50.30 -4.68 13.10
CA PRO A 52 -50.78 -5.84 13.82
C PRO A 52 -49.62 -6.63 14.43
N ALA A 53 -49.76 -6.93 15.70
CA ALA A 53 -48.90 -7.84 16.44
C ALA A 53 -49.00 -9.25 15.89
N SER A 54 -47.86 -9.90 15.65
CA SER A 54 -47.82 -11.33 15.36
C SER A 54 -46.83 -12.01 16.30
N SER A 55 -47.36 -13.02 16.95
CA SER A 55 -46.81 -13.83 18.01
C SER A 55 -45.52 -14.55 17.63
N ASN A 56 -44.51 -14.34 18.47
CA ASN A 56 -43.22 -15.05 18.46
C ASN A 56 -43.42 -16.50 18.95
N THR A 57 -43.16 -17.45 18.07
CA THR A 57 -42.84 -18.82 18.46
C THR A 57 -41.34 -19.01 18.19
N ALA A 58 -40.53 -19.01 19.24
CA ALA A 58 -39.09 -19.22 19.16
C ALA A 58 -38.77 -20.67 18.77
N ALA A 59 -38.16 -20.87 17.59
CA ALA A 59 -37.50 -22.10 17.22
C ALA A 59 -36.07 -22.12 17.83
N PRO A 60 -35.52 -23.32 18.19
CA PRO A 60 -34.22 -23.41 18.83
C PRO A 60 -33.10 -22.97 17.85
N ALA A 61 -32.30 -22.03 18.30
CA ALA A 61 -31.13 -21.52 17.57
C ALA A 61 -30.11 -22.65 17.45
N HIS A 62 -29.96 -23.23 16.28
CA HIS A 62 -28.79 -23.99 15.90
C HIS A 62 -27.62 -23.00 15.79
N LYS A 63 -26.65 -23.09 16.75
CA LYS A 63 -25.35 -22.45 16.63
C LYS A 63 -24.64 -23.07 15.42
N HIS A 64 -24.71 -22.42 14.26
CA HIS A 64 -23.73 -22.64 13.20
C HIS A 64 -22.38 -22.15 13.73
N PRO A 65 -21.29 -22.91 13.57
CA PRO A 65 -19.97 -22.35 13.75
C PRO A 65 -19.88 -21.15 12.81
N ALA A 66 -19.46 -20.00 13.33
CA ALA A 66 -19.25 -18.81 12.51
C ALA A 66 -18.26 -19.21 11.40
N ALA A 67 -18.74 -19.16 10.16
CA ALA A 67 -17.85 -19.31 9.02
C ALA A 67 -16.77 -18.21 9.11
N ASP A 68 -15.52 -18.57 8.88
CA ASP A 68 -14.46 -17.59 8.77
C ASP A 68 -14.90 -16.49 7.79
N PRO A 69 -14.67 -15.20 8.11
CA PRO A 69 -15.05 -14.13 7.21
C PRO A 69 -14.40 -14.34 5.84
N ALA A 70 -15.16 -14.13 4.79
CA ALA A 70 -14.63 -14.21 3.42
C ALA A 70 -13.43 -13.28 3.26
N PRO A 71 -12.39 -13.67 2.49
CA PRO A 71 -11.23 -12.82 2.25
C PRO A 71 -11.67 -11.47 1.66
N SER A 72 -11.18 -10.39 2.25
CA SER A 72 -11.39 -9.03 1.73
C SER A 72 -10.40 -8.72 0.60
N ALA A 73 -10.60 -7.61 -0.12
CA ALA A 73 -9.58 -7.08 -1.01
C ALA A 73 -8.27 -6.83 -0.21
N PRO A 74 -7.08 -7.10 -0.78
CA PRO A 74 -5.83 -6.94 -0.06
C PRO A 74 -5.57 -5.47 0.27
N VAL A 75 -5.26 -5.20 1.54
CA VAL A 75 -4.86 -3.89 2.03
C VAL A 75 -3.41 -3.98 2.47
N LYS A 76 -2.50 -3.53 1.61
CA LYS A 76 -1.05 -3.60 1.83
C LYS A 76 -0.53 -2.31 2.45
N THR A 77 -0.93 -2.06 3.69
CA THR A 77 -0.59 -0.83 4.40
C THR A 77 -0.17 -1.08 5.84
N ILE A 78 0.62 -0.16 6.37
CA ILE A 78 1.05 -0.17 7.78
C ILE A 78 0.79 1.22 8.36
N GLY A 79 0.13 1.27 9.53
CA GLY A 79 -0.18 2.51 10.24
C GLY A 79 -1.62 2.99 10.05
N ASN A 80 -1.85 4.26 10.37
CA ASN A 80 -3.17 4.87 10.36
C ASN A 80 -3.36 5.71 9.09
N HIS A 81 -4.42 5.44 8.32
CA HIS A 81 -4.77 6.18 7.10
C HIS A 81 -5.05 7.67 7.31
N THR A 82 -5.26 8.12 8.56
CA THR A 82 -5.41 9.54 8.90
C THR A 82 -4.08 10.22 9.24
N ALA A 83 -2.95 9.52 9.13
CA ALA A 83 -1.63 10.11 9.34
C ALA A 83 -1.38 11.28 8.37
N PRO A 84 -0.72 12.36 8.81
CA PRO A 84 -0.51 13.54 7.99
C PRO A 84 0.37 13.29 6.76
N ILE A 85 1.26 12.31 6.81
CA ILE A 85 2.11 11.91 5.70
C ILE A 85 1.66 10.53 5.20
N THR A 86 1.48 10.39 3.88
CA THR A 86 1.40 9.08 3.23
C THR A 86 2.67 8.84 2.44
N MET A 87 3.29 7.69 2.63
CA MET A 87 4.42 7.23 1.83
C MET A 87 4.02 5.98 1.06
N GLU A 88 4.02 6.07 -0.26
CA GLU A 88 3.81 4.95 -1.17
C GLU A 88 5.17 4.40 -1.60
N VAL A 89 5.34 3.08 -1.56
CA VAL A 89 6.59 2.41 -1.94
C VAL A 89 6.29 1.32 -2.97
N PHE A 90 6.84 1.46 -4.17
CA PHE A 90 6.88 0.44 -5.19
C PHE A 90 8.10 -0.45 -4.95
N SER A 91 7.87 -1.70 -4.64
CA SER A 91 8.90 -2.60 -4.15
C SER A 91 8.83 -3.98 -4.81
N ASP A 92 9.98 -4.63 -4.82
CA ASP A 92 10.14 -6.02 -5.23
C ASP A 92 10.78 -6.79 -4.07
N TYR A 93 10.09 -7.79 -3.56
CA TYR A 93 10.56 -8.56 -2.42
C TYR A 93 11.90 -9.28 -2.65
N GLN A 94 12.25 -9.60 -3.90
CA GLN A 94 13.52 -10.24 -4.23
C GLN A 94 14.63 -9.25 -4.59
N CYS A 95 14.30 -7.98 -4.81
CA CYS A 95 15.30 -6.95 -5.13
C CYS A 95 16.24 -6.68 -3.93
N PRO A 96 17.56 -6.86 -4.07
CA PRO A 96 18.49 -6.61 -2.97
C PRO A 96 18.45 -5.18 -2.44
N SER A 97 18.22 -4.20 -3.33
CA SER A 97 18.10 -2.79 -2.93
C SER A 97 16.84 -2.55 -2.09
N CYS A 98 15.73 -3.26 -2.36
CA CYS A 98 14.51 -3.19 -1.56
C CYS A 98 14.72 -3.80 -0.17
N GLY A 99 15.40 -4.95 -0.08
CA GLY A 99 15.76 -5.56 1.20
C GLY A 99 16.64 -4.63 2.04
N ASN A 100 17.67 -4.03 1.43
CA ASN A 100 18.52 -3.07 2.11
C ASN A 100 17.73 -1.82 2.56
N PHE A 101 16.83 -1.30 1.72
CA PHE A 101 15.98 -0.16 2.08
C PHE A 101 15.03 -0.50 3.22
N TYR A 102 14.43 -1.69 3.22
CA TYR A 102 13.61 -2.17 4.31
C TYR A 102 14.41 -2.22 5.62
N GLU A 103 15.57 -2.85 5.62
CA GLU A 103 16.38 -3.05 6.83
C GLU A 103 16.93 -1.75 7.40
N THR A 104 17.46 -0.87 6.55
CA THR A 104 18.20 0.32 6.99
C THR A 104 17.32 1.57 7.13
N THR A 105 16.15 1.61 6.51
CA THR A 105 15.31 2.80 6.47
C THR A 105 13.87 2.53 6.90
N LEU A 106 13.15 1.61 6.21
CA LEU A 106 11.73 1.41 6.47
C LEU A 106 11.46 0.86 7.87
N ARG A 107 12.29 -0.04 8.37
CA ARG A 107 12.15 -0.61 9.71
C ARG A 107 12.17 0.50 10.80
N SER A 108 13.12 1.41 10.73
CA SER A 108 13.20 2.56 11.65
C SER A 108 12.04 3.53 11.45
N MET A 109 11.66 3.80 10.20
CA MET A 109 10.49 4.62 9.89
C MET A 109 9.20 4.04 10.47
N ILE A 110 8.99 2.72 10.34
CA ILE A 110 7.83 2.04 10.91
C ILE A 110 7.80 2.19 12.44
N GLN A 111 8.94 1.97 13.10
CA GLN A 111 9.05 2.09 14.56
C GLN A 111 8.83 3.51 15.07
N ASP A 112 9.41 4.51 14.40
CA ASP A 112 9.44 5.88 14.90
C ASP A 112 8.25 6.74 14.42
N TYR A 113 7.81 6.56 13.16
CA TYR A 113 6.84 7.45 12.52
C TYR A 113 5.50 6.79 12.21
N VAL A 114 5.50 5.54 11.78
CA VAL A 114 4.24 4.83 11.56
C VAL A 114 3.58 4.49 12.89
N ALA A 115 4.34 3.95 13.85
CA ALA A 115 3.82 3.62 15.18
C ALA A 115 3.34 4.86 15.96
N SER A 116 3.92 6.05 15.71
CA SER A 116 3.48 7.31 16.31
C SER A 116 2.35 8.01 15.54
N GLY A 117 1.82 7.40 14.48
CA GLY A 117 0.71 7.95 13.68
C GLY A 117 1.08 9.13 12.79
N LYS A 118 2.37 9.36 12.54
CA LYS A 118 2.87 10.45 11.68
C LYS A 118 2.92 10.08 10.22
N VAL A 119 3.13 8.80 9.90
CA VAL A 119 3.24 8.27 8.54
C VAL A 119 2.28 7.09 8.37
N TYR A 120 1.62 7.05 7.23
CA TYR A 120 0.88 5.92 6.70
C TYR A 120 1.68 5.35 5.55
N LEU A 121 2.12 4.09 5.66
CA LEU A 121 2.90 3.41 4.65
C LEU A 121 1.98 2.58 3.76
N VAL A 122 2.09 2.76 2.45
CA VAL A 122 1.38 1.99 1.43
C VAL A 122 2.41 1.23 0.59
N HIS A 123 2.25 -0.07 0.48
CA HIS A 123 3.11 -0.92 -0.33
C HIS A 123 2.44 -1.23 -1.67
N HIS A 124 3.16 -1.05 -2.76
CA HIS A 124 2.80 -1.47 -4.11
C HIS A 124 3.77 -2.52 -4.61
N ASP A 125 3.25 -3.62 -5.09
CA ASP A 125 4.06 -4.68 -5.69
C ASP A 125 4.58 -4.23 -7.06
N PHE A 126 5.89 -4.29 -7.24
CA PHE A 126 6.50 -4.09 -8.54
C PHE A 126 7.54 -5.19 -8.82
N PRO A 127 7.09 -6.46 -8.91
CA PRO A 127 7.97 -7.60 -9.06
C PRO A 127 8.64 -7.56 -10.43
N LEU A 128 9.98 -7.55 -10.45
CA LEU A 128 10.78 -7.44 -11.67
C LEU A 128 10.92 -8.79 -12.36
N GLN A 129 10.79 -8.82 -13.68
CA GLN A 129 10.87 -10.04 -14.50
C GLN A 129 12.20 -10.81 -14.33
N MET A 130 13.28 -10.10 -13.99
CA MET A 130 14.60 -10.71 -13.78
C MET A 130 14.72 -11.49 -12.47
N HIS A 131 13.75 -11.37 -11.56
CA HIS A 131 13.75 -12.02 -10.25
C HIS A 131 12.77 -13.20 -10.24
N ASN A 132 13.29 -14.41 -10.15
CA ASN A 132 12.53 -15.65 -10.34
C ASN A 132 11.37 -15.86 -9.36
N TYR A 133 11.46 -15.30 -8.15
CA TYR A 133 10.50 -15.53 -7.08
C TYR A 133 9.68 -14.28 -6.70
N SER A 134 9.96 -13.12 -7.31
CA SER A 134 9.32 -11.84 -6.96
C SER A 134 7.80 -11.88 -7.05
N GLY A 135 7.26 -12.39 -8.16
CA GLY A 135 5.83 -12.49 -8.33
C GLY A 135 5.18 -13.45 -7.34
N GLN A 136 5.86 -14.55 -7.01
CA GLN A 136 5.36 -15.47 -5.98
C GLN A 136 5.39 -14.85 -4.58
N ALA A 137 6.44 -14.09 -4.25
CA ALA A 137 6.50 -13.33 -2.99
C ALA A 137 5.38 -12.31 -2.89
N ALA A 138 5.08 -11.58 -3.98
CA ALA A 138 3.94 -10.68 -4.06
C ALA A 138 2.59 -11.41 -3.85
N ARG A 139 2.41 -12.63 -4.39
CA ARG A 139 1.22 -13.45 -4.12
C ARG A 139 1.06 -13.75 -2.62
N TRP A 140 2.12 -14.13 -1.92
CA TRP A 140 2.09 -14.37 -0.48
C TRP A 140 1.70 -13.11 0.30
N ALA A 141 2.28 -11.96 -0.04
CA ALA A 141 1.96 -10.68 0.60
C ALA A 141 0.50 -10.27 0.38
N ASN A 142 -0.03 -10.41 -0.85
CA ASN A 142 -1.43 -10.10 -1.16
C ASN A 142 -2.40 -11.06 -0.46
N ALA A 143 -2.11 -12.35 -0.43
CA ALA A 143 -2.94 -13.33 0.27
C ALA A 143 -2.96 -13.06 1.78
N ALA A 144 -1.83 -12.67 2.37
CA ALA A 144 -1.76 -12.24 3.77
C ALA A 144 -2.56 -10.96 4.01
N ALA A 145 -2.49 -9.99 3.10
CA ALA A 145 -3.27 -8.76 3.16
C ALA A 145 -4.79 -9.02 3.15
N MET A 146 -5.26 -10.00 2.35
CA MET A 146 -6.67 -10.40 2.32
C MET A 146 -7.19 -10.97 3.65
N VAL A 147 -6.31 -11.43 4.52
CA VAL A 147 -6.66 -11.94 5.86
C VAL A 147 -6.16 -11.03 7.00
N GLY A 148 -5.72 -9.81 6.66
CA GLY A 148 -5.27 -8.81 7.62
C GLY A 148 -3.92 -9.10 8.27
N GLN A 149 -3.04 -9.83 7.57
CA GLN A 149 -1.72 -10.25 8.06
C GLN A 149 -0.58 -9.72 7.17
N PHE A 150 -0.83 -8.59 6.49
CA PHE A 150 0.17 -8.00 5.59
C PHE A 150 1.48 -7.63 6.31
N PRO A 151 1.46 -6.89 7.44
CA PRO A 151 2.70 -6.45 8.08
C PRO A 151 3.61 -7.60 8.51
N GLU A 152 3.01 -8.71 8.96
CA GLU A 152 3.74 -9.88 9.42
C GLU A 152 4.43 -10.61 8.27
N VAL A 153 3.75 -10.71 7.13
CA VAL A 153 4.31 -11.38 5.94
C VAL A 153 5.29 -10.47 5.21
N ASP A 154 5.02 -9.16 5.12
CA ASP A 154 5.95 -8.16 4.60
C ASP A 154 7.31 -8.24 5.34
N ALA A 155 7.26 -8.22 6.67
CA ALA A 155 8.45 -8.38 7.50
C ALA A 155 9.14 -9.73 7.28
N ALA A 156 8.39 -10.83 7.28
CA ALA A 156 8.96 -12.17 7.12
C ALA A 156 9.66 -12.35 5.77
N LEU A 157 9.11 -11.77 4.70
CA LEU A 157 9.70 -11.82 3.36
C LEU A 157 11.01 -11.05 3.31
N PHE A 158 11.07 -9.81 3.82
CA PHE A 158 12.30 -9.02 3.81
C PHE A 158 13.35 -9.56 4.80
N ASP A 159 12.97 -9.94 6.01
CA ASP A 159 13.88 -10.46 7.03
C ASP A 159 14.56 -11.78 6.61
N ASN A 160 13.94 -12.51 5.72
CA ASN A 160 14.48 -13.77 5.20
C ASN A 160 14.83 -13.71 3.71
N GLN A 161 14.90 -12.51 3.11
CA GLN A 161 15.09 -12.33 1.66
C GLN A 161 16.26 -13.17 1.10
N ALA A 162 17.43 -13.08 1.72
CA ALA A 162 18.61 -13.82 1.26
C ALA A 162 18.42 -15.35 1.30
N LYS A 163 17.65 -15.84 2.27
CA LYS A 163 17.43 -17.29 2.47
C LYS A 163 16.49 -17.84 1.41
N TRP A 164 15.27 -17.29 1.31
CA TRP A 164 14.30 -17.79 0.33
C TRP A 164 14.69 -17.45 -1.12
N THR A 165 15.50 -16.41 -1.36
CA THR A 165 16.10 -16.18 -2.68
C THR A 165 17.06 -17.31 -3.05
N ALA A 166 17.76 -17.89 -2.08
CA ALA A 166 18.71 -18.96 -2.31
C ALA A 166 18.06 -20.34 -2.46
N ASP A 167 17.06 -20.67 -1.64
CA ASP A 167 16.43 -22.00 -1.62
C ASP A 167 15.07 -22.07 -2.34
N GLY A 168 14.44 -20.94 -2.64
CA GLY A 168 13.13 -20.86 -3.31
C GLY A 168 11.94 -21.19 -2.41
N ASP A 169 12.15 -21.48 -1.13
CA ASP A 169 11.11 -21.94 -0.20
C ASP A 169 10.43 -20.77 0.53
N LEU A 170 9.67 -19.98 -0.23
CA LEU A 170 8.90 -18.85 0.31
C LEU A 170 7.94 -19.28 1.42
N GLU A 171 7.30 -20.43 1.26
CA GLU A 171 6.30 -20.94 2.19
C GLU A 171 6.88 -21.12 3.60
N LYS A 172 8.05 -21.71 3.71
CA LYS A 172 8.78 -21.92 4.95
C LYS A 172 9.02 -20.60 5.70
N TYR A 173 9.43 -19.56 4.99
CA TYR A 173 9.80 -18.30 5.62
C TYR A 173 8.58 -17.42 5.93
N VAL A 174 7.56 -17.44 5.09
CA VAL A 174 6.28 -16.78 5.38
C VAL A 174 5.61 -17.39 6.61
N ALA A 175 5.70 -18.71 6.78
CA ALA A 175 5.16 -19.40 7.96
C ALA A 175 5.75 -18.87 9.28
N THR A 176 6.96 -18.33 9.28
CA THR A 176 7.59 -17.77 10.49
C THR A 176 6.92 -16.49 11.01
N GLY A 177 6.25 -15.75 10.13
CA GLY A 177 5.52 -14.51 10.49
C GLY A 177 4.07 -14.73 10.88
N LEU A 178 3.52 -15.95 10.74
CA LEU A 178 2.10 -16.21 10.88
C LEU A 178 1.80 -17.26 11.96
N SER A 179 0.64 -17.11 12.60
CA SER A 179 0.09 -18.22 13.39
C SER A 179 -0.32 -19.39 12.45
N PRO A 180 -0.34 -20.64 12.93
CA PRO A 180 -0.75 -21.79 12.11
C PRO A 180 -2.14 -21.64 11.50
N ALA A 181 -3.06 -20.97 12.17
CA ALA A 181 -4.41 -20.70 11.66
C ALA A 181 -4.39 -19.71 10.51
N ASN A 182 -3.69 -18.56 10.66
CA ASN A 182 -3.56 -17.57 9.62
C ASN A 182 -2.76 -18.09 8.42
N PHE A 183 -1.72 -18.89 8.67
CA PHE A 183 -0.97 -19.53 7.61
C PHE A 183 -1.84 -20.44 6.72
N LYS A 184 -2.70 -21.27 7.33
CA LYS A 184 -3.68 -22.09 6.59
C LYS A 184 -4.65 -21.25 5.77
N ARG A 185 -5.10 -20.09 6.30
CA ARG A 185 -5.99 -19.18 5.56
C ARG A 185 -5.28 -18.58 4.33
N VAL A 186 -4.03 -18.15 4.49
CA VAL A 186 -3.21 -17.64 3.38
C VAL A 186 -2.98 -18.71 2.32
N GLN A 187 -2.58 -19.94 2.74
CA GLN A 187 -2.42 -21.07 1.82
C GLN A 187 -3.71 -21.40 1.06
N ALA A 188 -4.87 -21.33 1.72
CA ALA A 188 -6.15 -21.61 1.07
C ALA A 188 -6.46 -20.60 -0.06
N ILE A 189 -6.08 -19.32 0.09
CA ILE A 189 -6.21 -18.31 -0.96
C ILE A 189 -5.30 -18.64 -2.14
N LEU A 190 -4.06 -19.07 -1.87
CA LEU A 190 -3.05 -19.36 -2.89
C LEU A 190 -3.22 -20.70 -3.60
N LYS A 191 -4.13 -21.57 -3.13
CA LYS A 191 -4.32 -22.92 -3.69
C LYS A 191 -4.64 -22.92 -5.18
N GLY A 192 -5.29 -21.87 -5.70
CA GLY A 192 -5.61 -21.71 -7.12
C GLY A 192 -4.49 -21.07 -7.95
N CYS A 193 -3.40 -20.62 -7.32
CA CYS A 193 -2.30 -19.91 -7.99
C CYS A 193 -1.19 -20.91 -8.37
N THR A 194 -1.35 -21.66 -9.45
CA THR A 194 -0.47 -22.75 -9.86
C THR A 194 0.47 -22.42 -11.00
N GLY A 195 0.15 -21.40 -11.79
CA GLY A 195 0.94 -20.93 -12.93
C GLY A 195 1.91 -19.79 -12.59
N PRO A 196 2.53 -19.21 -13.61
CA PRO A 196 3.46 -18.10 -13.45
C PRO A 196 2.82 -16.89 -12.77
N ALA A 197 3.47 -16.35 -11.75
CA ALA A 197 3.01 -15.15 -11.09
C ALA A 197 3.26 -13.89 -11.97
N PRO A 198 2.42 -12.84 -11.84
CA PRO A 198 2.63 -11.60 -12.58
C PRO A 198 3.96 -10.93 -12.24
N THR A 199 4.65 -10.40 -13.24
CA THR A 199 5.85 -9.57 -13.10
C THR A 199 5.80 -8.38 -14.03
N SER A 200 6.43 -7.27 -13.65
CA SER A 200 6.63 -6.12 -14.52
C SER A 200 7.63 -6.48 -15.62
N LYS A 201 7.36 -6.07 -16.86
CA LYS A 201 8.22 -6.34 -18.01
C LYS A 201 8.93 -5.08 -18.48
N VAL A 202 10.14 -5.26 -19.00
CA VAL A 202 10.96 -4.15 -19.52
C VAL A 202 10.27 -3.43 -20.71
N ASP A 203 9.48 -4.15 -21.49
CA ASP A 203 8.72 -3.62 -22.63
C ASP A 203 7.37 -2.98 -22.22
N HIS A 204 7.11 -2.88 -20.92
CA HIS A 204 5.86 -2.36 -20.33
C HIS A 204 4.59 -3.11 -20.76
N THR A 205 4.71 -4.30 -21.36
CA THR A 205 3.54 -5.15 -21.58
C THR A 205 3.00 -5.65 -20.27
N LEU A 206 1.68 -5.51 -20.08
CA LEU A 206 1.03 -5.91 -18.84
C LEU A 206 0.93 -7.45 -18.77
N PRO A 207 1.26 -8.05 -17.63
CA PRO A 207 1.01 -9.46 -17.40
C PRO A 207 -0.50 -9.73 -17.38
N GLN A 208 -0.88 -10.97 -17.67
CA GLN A 208 -2.26 -11.43 -17.53
C GLN A 208 -2.42 -12.16 -16.20
N PRO A 209 -3.57 -12.02 -15.52
CA PRO A 209 -3.83 -12.77 -14.32
C PRO A 209 -3.99 -14.26 -14.63
N GLU A 210 -3.49 -15.12 -13.76
CA GLU A 210 -3.77 -16.54 -13.85
C GLU A 210 -5.25 -16.83 -13.52
N ALA A 211 -5.90 -17.62 -14.37
CA ALA A 211 -7.27 -18.02 -14.11
C ALA A 211 -7.36 -18.82 -12.81
N GLY A 212 -8.14 -18.32 -11.86
CA GLY A 212 -8.33 -18.94 -10.54
C GLY A 212 -7.36 -18.47 -9.44
N CYS A 213 -6.41 -17.58 -9.74
CA CYS A 213 -5.58 -16.94 -8.73
C CYS A 213 -6.20 -15.60 -8.28
N PRO A 214 -6.77 -15.52 -7.07
CA PRO A 214 -7.55 -14.35 -6.66
C PRO A 214 -6.70 -13.11 -6.36
N VAL A 215 -5.38 -13.26 -6.23
CA VAL A 215 -4.47 -12.16 -5.87
C VAL A 215 -3.77 -11.52 -7.07
N ASP A 216 -3.66 -12.21 -8.20
CA ASP A 216 -2.97 -11.69 -9.38
C ASP A 216 -3.53 -10.35 -9.91
N PRO A 217 -4.86 -10.11 -9.93
CA PRO A 217 -5.40 -8.83 -10.37
C PRO A 217 -4.87 -7.64 -9.59
N TYR A 218 -4.58 -7.80 -8.30
CA TYR A 218 -4.07 -6.73 -7.44
C TYR A 218 -2.60 -6.45 -7.68
N ILE A 219 -1.79 -7.50 -7.93
CA ILE A 219 -0.39 -7.34 -8.33
C ILE A 219 -0.31 -6.61 -9.67
N ILE A 220 -1.16 -6.98 -10.63
CA ILE A 220 -1.23 -6.33 -11.94
C ILE A 220 -1.66 -4.87 -11.80
N GLN A 221 -2.61 -4.57 -10.92
CA GLN A 221 -3.04 -3.20 -10.64
C GLN A 221 -1.87 -2.33 -10.13
N ASP A 222 -1.05 -2.86 -9.24
CA ASP A 222 0.14 -2.15 -8.74
C ASP A 222 1.20 -1.97 -9.84
N ILE A 223 1.41 -2.97 -10.70
CA ILE A 223 2.30 -2.85 -11.86
C ILE A 223 1.80 -1.74 -12.79
N VAL A 224 0.48 -1.69 -13.08
CA VAL A 224 -0.13 -0.62 -13.89
C VAL A 224 0.09 0.74 -13.24
N LEU A 225 -0.15 0.86 -11.93
CA LEU A 225 0.11 2.10 -11.20
C LEU A 225 1.58 2.51 -11.27
N GLY A 226 2.50 1.56 -11.13
CA GLY A 226 3.93 1.80 -11.27
C GLY A 226 4.34 2.30 -12.64
N THR A 227 3.63 1.93 -13.72
CA THR A 227 3.88 2.52 -15.05
C THR A 227 3.42 3.97 -15.14
N GLN A 228 2.37 4.35 -14.42
CA GLN A 228 1.87 5.73 -14.35
C GLN A 228 2.77 6.63 -13.49
N VAL A 229 3.37 6.09 -12.45
CA VAL A 229 4.36 6.76 -11.57
C VAL A 229 5.75 6.82 -12.21
N PRO A 230 5.96 6.40 -13.41
CA PRO A 230 7.08 5.91 -14.17
C PRO A 230 8.22 5.28 -13.33
N VAL A 231 7.89 4.19 -12.63
CA VAL A 231 8.86 3.42 -11.84
C VAL A 231 9.93 2.82 -12.78
N GLN A 232 11.17 3.29 -12.63
CA GLN A 232 12.33 2.83 -13.44
C GLN A 232 13.17 1.77 -12.72
N ALA A 233 13.09 1.74 -11.40
CA ALA A 233 13.84 0.83 -10.53
C ALA A 233 13.11 0.64 -9.20
N THR A 234 13.41 -0.44 -8.48
CA THR A 234 12.91 -0.66 -7.14
C THR A 234 14.06 -0.57 -6.10
N PRO A 235 13.81 0.02 -4.93
CA PRO A 235 12.55 0.68 -4.53
C PRO A 235 12.35 2.04 -5.22
N THR A 236 11.10 2.40 -5.49
CA THR A 236 10.70 3.77 -5.82
C THR A 236 9.62 4.20 -4.83
N PHE A 237 9.68 5.43 -4.32
CA PHE A 237 8.70 5.93 -3.36
C PHE A 237 8.17 7.32 -3.72
N VAL A 238 6.93 7.57 -3.32
CA VAL A 238 6.23 8.86 -3.45
C VAL A 238 5.74 9.26 -2.08
N ILE A 239 5.88 10.54 -1.74
CA ILE A 239 5.44 11.07 -0.45
C ILE A 239 4.33 12.09 -0.69
N HIS A 240 3.25 11.98 0.09
CA HIS A 240 2.12 12.89 0.05
C HIS A 240 1.96 13.59 1.41
N TYR A 241 1.75 14.90 1.38
CA TYR A 241 1.52 15.71 2.56
C TYR A 241 0.64 16.91 2.23
N LYS A 242 -0.44 17.13 2.97
CA LYS A 242 -1.38 18.27 2.80
C LYS A 242 -1.86 18.45 1.35
N GLY A 243 -2.18 17.35 0.65
CA GLY A 243 -2.66 17.37 -0.74
C GLY A 243 -1.59 17.64 -1.79
N GLN A 244 -0.32 17.72 -1.40
CA GLN A 244 0.82 17.79 -2.31
C GLN A 244 1.49 16.44 -2.44
N SER A 245 1.93 16.10 -3.65
CA SER A 245 2.74 14.93 -3.94
C SER A 245 4.17 15.36 -4.26
N TYR A 246 5.12 14.79 -3.57
CA TYR A 246 6.53 15.00 -3.85
C TYR A 246 6.98 13.97 -4.89
N PRO A 247 7.80 14.38 -5.88
CA PRO A 247 8.17 13.52 -7.00
C PRO A 247 8.67 12.15 -6.56
N ALA A 248 8.36 11.14 -7.38
CA ALA A 248 8.88 9.80 -7.17
C ALA A 248 10.42 9.83 -7.15
N SER A 249 10.99 9.24 -6.12
CA SER A 249 12.43 9.06 -5.98
C SER A 249 12.76 7.58 -6.08
N SER A 250 13.66 7.22 -6.99
CA SER A 250 14.13 5.84 -7.17
C SER A 250 15.43 5.63 -6.44
N GLY A 251 15.59 4.45 -5.87
CA GLY A 251 16.81 4.03 -5.21
C GLY A 251 16.77 4.20 -3.69
N PHE A 252 17.96 4.24 -3.11
CA PHE A 252 18.17 4.16 -1.69
C PHE A 252 18.24 5.56 -1.05
N ILE A 253 17.43 5.80 -0.02
CA ILE A 253 17.53 6.97 0.87
C ILE A 253 17.78 6.49 2.29
N THR A 254 18.72 7.11 3.01
CA THR A 254 19.02 6.74 4.38
C THR A 254 17.96 7.26 5.36
N TRP A 255 17.79 6.55 6.48
CA TRP A 255 16.81 6.96 7.49
C TRP A 255 17.02 8.38 8.03
N PRO A 256 18.24 8.85 8.35
CA PRO A 256 18.43 10.23 8.81
C PRO A 256 17.93 11.28 7.82
N ILE A 257 18.16 11.08 6.52
CA ILE A 257 17.72 12.01 5.47
C ILE A 257 16.20 12.00 5.33
N LEU A 258 15.60 10.82 5.26
CA LEU A 258 14.14 10.68 5.18
C LEU A 258 13.45 11.25 6.42
N LYS A 259 14.03 11.00 7.60
CA LYS A 259 13.56 11.55 8.87
C LYS A 259 13.58 13.07 8.87
N GLN A 260 14.69 13.68 8.47
CA GLN A 260 14.81 15.15 8.37
C GLN A 260 13.76 15.73 7.42
N PHE A 261 13.50 15.07 6.30
CA PHE A 261 12.46 15.49 5.37
C PHE A 261 11.07 15.43 6.00
N PHE A 262 10.71 14.34 6.67
CA PHE A 262 9.44 14.21 7.39
C PHE A 262 9.29 15.25 8.50
N ASP A 263 10.33 15.49 9.29
CA ASP A 263 10.33 16.51 10.35
C ASP A 263 10.07 17.91 9.77
N THR A 264 10.68 18.20 8.61
CA THR A 264 10.46 19.47 7.90
C THR A 264 9.01 19.60 7.44
N LEU A 265 8.40 18.54 6.88
CA LEU A 265 6.98 18.58 6.49
C LEU A 265 6.07 18.79 7.69
N LEU A 266 6.31 18.07 8.79
CA LEU A 266 5.47 18.12 9.99
C LEU A 266 5.59 19.44 10.77
N SER A 267 6.63 20.24 10.53
CA SER A 267 6.83 21.55 11.16
C SER A 267 6.11 22.70 10.44
N GLN A 268 5.57 22.47 9.24
CA GLN A 268 4.78 23.42 8.44
C GLN A 268 3.31 23.45 8.86
#